data_429685266bb7a778c7e8a6f74755a6b2
#
_entry.id   429685266bb7a778c7e8a6f74755a6b2
#
_cell.length_a   1.000
_cell.length_b   1.000
_cell.length_c   1.000
_cell.angle_alpha   90.00
_cell.angle_beta   90.00
_cell.angle_gamma   90.00
#
_symmetry.space_group_name_H-M   'P 1'
#
loop_
_entity.id
_entity.type
_entity.pdbx_description
1 polymer ?
#
loop_
_entity_poly.entity_id
_entity_poly.type
_entity_poly.pdbx_seq_one_letter_code
_entity_poly.pdbx_strand_id
1 'polypeptide(L)'
;MPLSPDVLAAALKAATSYVVNAVEVLRFGGLQTDEETSPYEIVAHRPMFRLRRYFAQDAGEAPGTPVVLIPPMMISADVWDVSPATSAVAALHAADLDPWVVDFGSPDLEDGGLERTLTDHVVAVSEAVDLVVAATGRSVHLAGYSQGGMFCYQA
;
A
#
# COMPACT_ATOMS: atom_id res chain seq x y z
N MET A 1 -20.49 -4.38 45.30
CA MET A 1 -20.25 -5.75 44.83
C MET A 1 -18.82 -5.78 44.28
N PRO A 2 -17.90 -6.56 44.79
CA PRO A 2 -16.54 -6.62 44.25
C PRO A 2 -16.57 -7.23 42.84
N LEU A 3 -15.74 -6.69 41.95
CA LEU A 3 -15.56 -7.21 40.59
C LEU A 3 -14.94 -8.61 40.67
N SER A 4 -15.37 -9.50 39.79
CA SER A 4 -14.76 -10.84 39.73
C SER A 4 -13.29 -10.73 39.28
N PRO A 5 -12.42 -11.67 39.69
CA PRO A 5 -11.01 -11.69 39.31
C PRO A 5 -10.80 -11.63 37.77
N ASP A 6 -11.68 -12.28 37.02
CA ASP A 6 -11.63 -12.31 35.56
C ASP A 6 -11.93 -10.93 34.93
N VAL A 7 -12.92 -10.21 35.49
CA VAL A 7 -13.26 -8.86 35.03
C VAL A 7 -12.10 -7.88 35.33
N LEU A 8 -11.46 -8.04 36.49
CA LEU A 8 -10.31 -7.21 36.86
C LEU A 8 -9.11 -7.51 35.94
N ALA A 9 -8.83 -8.78 35.63
CA ALA A 9 -7.77 -9.16 34.73
C ALA A 9 -8.01 -8.66 33.30
N ALA A 10 -9.25 -8.76 32.80
CA ALA A 10 -9.62 -8.21 31.49
C ALA A 10 -9.47 -6.68 31.42
N ALA A 11 -9.88 -5.98 32.48
CA ALA A 11 -9.74 -4.52 32.56
C ALA A 11 -8.27 -4.08 32.60
N LEU A 12 -7.42 -4.80 33.37
CA LEU A 12 -5.98 -4.54 33.40
C LEU A 12 -5.32 -4.78 32.04
N LYS A 13 -5.66 -5.89 31.35
CA LYS A 13 -5.15 -6.19 30.02
C LYS A 13 -5.56 -5.10 29.01
N ALA A 14 -6.82 -4.66 29.03
CA ALA A 14 -7.29 -3.58 28.18
C ALA A 14 -6.53 -2.28 28.45
N ALA A 15 -6.39 -1.89 29.73
CA ALA A 15 -5.65 -0.68 30.10
C ALA A 15 -4.18 -0.71 29.63
N THR A 16 -3.52 -1.88 29.76
CA THR A 16 -2.15 -2.05 29.27
C THR A 16 -2.07 -1.90 27.75
N SER A 17 -3.01 -2.49 27.00
CA SER A 17 -3.07 -2.36 25.53
C SER A 17 -3.27 -0.90 25.12
N TYR A 18 -4.14 -0.15 25.78
CA TYR A 18 -4.33 1.29 25.48
C TYR A 18 -3.05 2.11 25.69
N VAL A 19 -2.32 1.83 26.77
CA VAL A 19 -1.06 2.55 27.05
C VAL A 19 0.00 2.20 26.00
N VAL A 20 0.16 0.93 25.66
CA VAL A 20 1.12 0.48 24.64
C VAL A 20 0.79 1.13 23.29
N ASN A 21 -0.46 1.03 22.85
CA ASN A 21 -0.90 1.64 21.58
C ASN A 21 -0.72 3.16 21.57
N ALA A 22 -1.01 3.84 22.68
CA ALA A 22 -0.79 5.29 22.77
C ALA A 22 0.70 5.65 22.66
N VAL A 23 1.60 4.87 23.27
CA VAL A 23 3.06 5.07 23.15
C VAL A 23 3.53 4.82 21.72
N GLU A 24 3.01 3.79 21.04
CA GLU A 24 3.32 3.50 19.64
C GLU A 24 2.87 4.64 18.71
N VAL A 25 1.63 5.12 18.87
CA VAL A 25 1.12 6.27 18.10
C VAL A 25 1.98 7.51 18.31
N LEU A 26 2.39 7.80 19.57
CA LEU A 26 3.23 8.96 19.86
C LEU A 26 4.66 8.83 19.33
N ARG A 27 5.20 7.60 19.29
CA ARG A 27 6.59 7.34 18.89
C ARG A 27 6.76 7.17 17.38
N PHE A 28 5.78 6.56 16.72
CA PHE A 28 5.86 6.13 15.32
C PHE A 28 4.82 6.81 14.41
N GLY A 29 3.92 7.62 14.97
CA GLY A 29 2.83 8.24 14.22
C GLY A 29 1.69 7.29 13.83
N GLY A 30 1.70 6.05 14.34
CA GLY A 30 0.69 5.03 14.09
C GLY A 30 0.97 3.72 14.84
N LEU A 31 0.07 2.77 14.71
CA LEU A 31 0.26 1.42 15.22
C LEU A 31 1.17 0.66 14.23
N GLN A 32 2.27 0.10 14.73
CA GLN A 32 3.11 -0.81 13.96
C GLN A 32 2.56 -2.24 14.09
N THR A 33 2.50 -2.94 12.97
CA THR A 33 2.28 -4.38 12.96
C THR A 33 3.63 -5.08 12.79
N ASP A 34 3.86 -6.17 13.52
CA ASP A 34 5.06 -7.01 13.37
C ASP A 34 5.01 -7.89 12.10
N GLU A 35 4.08 -7.60 11.19
CA GLU A 35 3.89 -8.38 9.98
C GLU A 35 4.86 -7.91 8.90
N GLU A 36 5.61 -8.84 8.33
CA GLU A 36 6.53 -8.59 7.23
C GLU A 36 5.73 -8.33 5.94
N THR A 37 6.03 -7.21 5.29
CA THR A 37 5.52 -6.92 3.95
C THR A 37 6.27 -7.75 2.90
N SER A 38 5.64 -8.00 1.75
CA SER A 38 6.30 -8.64 0.62
C SER A 38 7.48 -7.79 0.11
N PRO A 39 8.54 -8.41 -0.41
CA PRO A 39 9.70 -7.66 -0.89
C PRO A 39 9.34 -6.81 -2.10
N TYR A 40 9.74 -5.53 -2.06
CA TYR A 40 9.59 -4.61 -3.19
C TYR A 40 10.80 -3.70 -3.35
N GLU A 41 10.93 -3.13 -4.52
CA GLU A 41 11.85 -2.03 -4.83
C GLU A 41 11.08 -0.79 -5.32
N ILE A 42 11.61 0.40 -5.04
CA ILE A 42 11.08 1.64 -5.60
C ILE A 42 11.80 1.88 -6.93
N VAL A 43 11.08 1.70 -8.03
CA VAL A 43 11.64 1.83 -9.38
C VAL A 43 11.52 3.24 -9.95
N ALA A 44 10.62 4.06 -9.40
CA ALA A 44 10.52 5.46 -9.74
C ALA A 44 10.04 6.28 -8.53
N HIS A 45 10.58 7.50 -8.44
CA HIS A 45 10.15 8.51 -7.47
C HIS A 45 9.68 9.75 -8.25
N ARG A 46 8.46 10.18 -8.01
CA ARG A 46 7.82 11.34 -8.62
C ARG A 46 7.21 12.24 -7.53
N PRO A 47 6.96 13.52 -7.80
CA PRO A 47 6.35 14.41 -6.82
C PRO A 47 5.00 13.93 -6.28
N MET A 48 4.25 13.18 -7.11
CA MET A 48 2.92 12.68 -6.75
C MET A 48 2.92 11.27 -6.21
N PHE A 49 3.95 10.47 -6.49
CA PHE A 49 3.95 9.04 -6.11
C PHE A 49 5.35 8.42 -6.13
N ARG A 50 5.46 7.29 -5.45
CA ARG A 50 6.51 6.28 -5.64
C ARG A 50 5.92 5.10 -6.38
N LEU A 51 6.67 4.51 -7.31
CA LEU A 51 6.25 3.30 -8.00
C LEU A 51 7.01 2.13 -7.41
N ARG A 52 6.30 1.23 -6.74
CA ARG A 52 6.83 0.02 -6.13
C ARG A 52 6.67 -1.14 -7.10
N ARG A 53 7.72 -1.95 -7.31
CA ARG A 53 7.65 -3.24 -8.00
C ARG A 53 7.90 -4.33 -6.99
N TYR A 54 6.96 -5.25 -6.85
CA TYR A 54 7.06 -6.37 -5.91
C TYR A 54 7.71 -7.58 -6.57
N PHE A 55 8.47 -8.36 -5.79
CA PHE A 55 9.12 -9.61 -6.22
C PHE A 55 10.02 -9.46 -7.46
N ALA A 56 10.61 -8.30 -7.67
CA ALA A 56 11.46 -8.03 -8.84
C ALA A 56 12.67 -8.98 -8.93
N GLN A 57 13.17 -9.46 -7.78
CA GLN A 57 14.31 -10.40 -7.73
C GLN A 57 13.91 -11.83 -8.09
N ASP A 58 12.64 -12.19 -7.96
CA ASP A 58 12.10 -13.51 -8.31
C ASP A 58 11.60 -13.55 -9.75
N ALA A 59 11.54 -12.39 -10.42
CA ALA A 59 11.18 -12.31 -11.82
C ALA A 59 12.26 -13.01 -12.67
N GLY A 60 11.95 -14.18 -13.19
CA GLY A 60 12.80 -14.90 -14.13
C GLY A 60 13.05 -14.10 -15.42
N GLU A 61 13.65 -14.73 -16.44
CA GLU A 61 13.92 -14.10 -17.74
C GLU A 61 12.66 -13.59 -18.47
N ALA A 62 11.48 -14.07 -18.08
CA ALA A 62 10.18 -13.66 -18.62
C ALA A 62 9.21 -13.36 -17.45
N PRO A 63 9.22 -12.14 -16.90
CA PRO A 63 8.27 -11.74 -15.87
C PRO A 63 6.84 -11.84 -16.37
N GLY A 64 5.90 -12.10 -15.47
CA GLY A 64 4.48 -12.18 -15.73
C GLY A 64 3.89 -10.90 -16.36
N THR A 65 2.61 -10.92 -16.68
CA THR A 65 1.93 -9.73 -17.19
C THR A 65 1.87 -8.66 -16.09
N PRO A 66 2.30 -7.40 -16.36
CA PRO A 66 2.31 -6.37 -15.35
C PRO A 66 0.89 -5.94 -14.96
N VAL A 67 0.67 -5.83 -13.64
CA VAL A 67 -0.57 -5.33 -13.04
C VAL A 67 -0.23 -4.18 -12.13
N VAL A 68 -0.73 -2.99 -12.43
CA VAL A 68 -0.55 -1.80 -11.58
C VAL A 68 -1.75 -1.65 -10.66
N LEU A 69 -1.47 -1.67 -9.36
CA LEU A 69 -2.45 -1.57 -8.29
C LEU A 69 -2.52 -0.12 -7.80
N ILE A 70 -3.73 0.43 -7.78
CA ILE A 70 -3.98 1.84 -7.46
C ILE A 70 -4.80 1.91 -6.16
N PRO A 71 -4.23 2.42 -5.05
CA PRO A 71 -4.97 2.63 -3.81
C PRO A 71 -5.85 3.88 -3.89
N PRO A 72 -6.80 4.06 -2.96
CA PRO A 72 -7.46 5.34 -2.76
C PRO A 72 -6.45 6.40 -2.27
N MET A 73 -6.74 7.67 -2.54
CA MET A 73 -5.86 8.79 -2.18
C MET A 73 -5.60 8.96 -0.66
N MET A 74 -6.48 8.40 0.18
CA MET A 74 -6.44 8.57 1.64
C MET A 74 -5.97 7.32 2.41
N ILE A 75 -5.55 6.29 1.72
CA ILE A 75 -5.13 5.02 2.31
C ILE A 75 -3.72 4.69 1.82
N SER A 76 -2.88 4.17 2.73
CA SER A 76 -1.55 3.70 2.38
C SER A 76 -1.58 2.66 1.25
N ALA A 77 -0.55 2.67 0.42
CA ALA A 77 -0.32 1.64 -0.60
C ALA A 77 -0.24 0.23 0.00
N ASP A 78 0.07 0.12 1.28
CA ASP A 78 0.15 -1.15 2.01
C ASP A 78 -1.21 -1.86 2.15
N VAL A 79 -2.33 -1.22 1.76
CA VAL A 79 -3.64 -1.88 1.62
C VAL A 79 -3.59 -3.09 0.67
N TRP A 80 -2.64 -3.12 -0.25
CA TRP A 80 -2.42 -4.21 -1.18
C TRP A 80 -1.53 -5.33 -0.62
N ASP A 81 -0.90 -5.09 0.53
CA ASP A 81 0.05 -6.00 1.17
C ASP A 81 -0.06 -5.91 2.70
N VAL A 82 -1.23 -6.22 3.23
CA VAL A 82 -1.56 -6.05 4.66
C VAL A 82 -0.83 -7.06 5.53
N SER A 83 -0.74 -8.31 5.08
CA SER A 83 -0.05 -9.39 5.78
C SER A 83 0.23 -10.54 4.81
N PRO A 84 1.16 -11.45 5.13
CA PRO A 84 1.45 -12.62 4.27
C PRO A 84 0.21 -13.45 3.91
N ALA A 85 -0.77 -13.53 4.83
CA ALA A 85 -2.00 -14.29 4.62
C ALA A 85 -3.04 -13.53 3.78
N THR A 86 -2.94 -12.19 3.68
CA THR A 86 -3.91 -11.30 3.03
C THR A 86 -3.24 -10.31 2.09
N SER A 87 -2.18 -10.74 1.43
CA SER A 87 -1.44 -9.95 0.46
C SER A 87 -2.00 -10.15 -0.95
N ALA A 88 -2.53 -9.08 -1.55
CA ALA A 88 -2.97 -9.09 -2.94
C ALA A 88 -1.76 -9.19 -3.89
N VAL A 89 -0.64 -8.52 -3.58
CA VAL A 89 0.57 -8.58 -4.40
C VAL A 89 1.17 -9.99 -4.40
N ALA A 90 1.18 -10.69 -3.26
CA ALA A 90 1.64 -12.07 -3.19
C ALA A 90 0.72 -13.03 -3.97
N ALA A 91 -0.60 -12.82 -3.89
CA ALA A 91 -1.56 -13.62 -4.65
C ALA A 91 -1.41 -13.43 -6.17
N LEU A 92 -1.18 -12.20 -6.63
CA LEU A 92 -0.92 -11.89 -8.03
C LEU A 92 0.40 -12.52 -8.50
N HIS A 93 1.46 -12.41 -7.71
CA HIS A 93 2.74 -13.03 -8.00
C HIS A 93 2.63 -14.56 -8.10
N ALA A 94 1.92 -15.20 -7.17
CA ALA A 94 1.64 -16.64 -7.21
C ALA A 94 0.81 -17.09 -8.43
N ALA A 95 0.11 -16.14 -9.08
CA ALA A 95 -0.64 -16.34 -10.33
C ALA A 95 0.18 -15.98 -11.59
N ASP A 96 1.51 -15.92 -11.50
CA ASP A 96 2.43 -15.56 -12.59
C ASP A 96 2.16 -14.16 -13.19
N LEU A 97 1.72 -13.21 -12.35
CA LEU A 97 1.60 -11.80 -12.70
C LEU A 97 2.76 -10.99 -12.08
N ASP A 98 3.07 -9.84 -12.66
CA ASP A 98 4.11 -8.91 -12.19
C ASP A 98 3.43 -7.73 -11.48
N PRO A 99 3.32 -7.74 -10.12
CA PRO A 99 2.58 -6.73 -9.38
C PRO A 99 3.39 -5.46 -9.13
N TRP A 100 2.79 -4.33 -9.48
CA TRP A 100 3.28 -2.98 -9.25
C TRP A 100 2.28 -2.21 -8.43
N VAL A 101 2.72 -1.30 -7.57
CA VAL A 101 1.83 -0.50 -6.73
C VAL A 101 2.20 0.97 -6.84
N VAL A 102 1.21 1.83 -7.09
CA VAL A 102 1.35 3.27 -6.96
C VAL A 102 1.21 3.64 -5.49
N ASP A 103 2.24 4.24 -4.93
CA ASP A 103 2.25 4.72 -3.55
C ASP A 103 2.19 6.25 -3.55
N PHE A 104 1.02 6.81 -3.26
CA PHE A 104 0.82 8.26 -3.20
C PHE A 104 1.43 8.91 -1.95
N GLY A 105 1.88 8.10 -0.98
CA GLY A 105 2.34 8.59 0.31
C GLY A 105 1.21 9.10 1.21
N SER A 106 1.59 9.69 2.33
CA SER A 106 0.67 10.35 3.26
C SER A 106 0.55 11.83 2.90
N PRO A 107 -0.65 12.35 2.57
CA PRO A 107 -0.80 13.73 2.11
C PRO A 107 -0.28 14.78 3.09
N ASP A 108 -0.33 14.51 4.39
CA ASP A 108 0.16 15.37 5.47
C ASP A 108 1.69 15.34 5.64
N LEU A 109 2.38 14.36 5.05
CA LEU A 109 3.83 14.18 5.14
C LEU A 109 4.55 14.49 3.82
N GLU A 110 3.81 14.56 2.71
CA GLU A 110 4.37 14.83 1.38
C GLU A 110 4.30 16.31 1.06
N ASP A 111 5.32 16.84 0.38
CA ASP A 111 5.35 18.23 -0.08
C ASP A 111 4.16 18.51 -1.01
N GLY A 112 3.35 19.55 -0.68
CA GLY A 112 2.13 19.89 -1.41
C GLY A 112 1.04 18.81 -1.38
N GLY A 113 1.13 17.86 -0.46
CA GLY A 113 0.24 16.71 -0.43
C GLY A 113 -1.23 17.08 -0.18
N LEU A 114 -1.47 18.10 0.64
CA LEU A 114 -2.84 18.56 0.97
C LEU A 114 -3.49 19.39 -0.16
N GLU A 115 -2.71 19.89 -1.11
CA GLU A 115 -3.18 20.64 -2.28
C GLU A 115 -3.45 19.74 -3.50
N ARG A 116 -3.13 18.44 -3.42
CA ARG A 116 -3.33 17.48 -4.51
C ARG A 116 -4.80 17.32 -4.87
N THR A 117 -5.09 17.43 -6.16
CA THR A 117 -6.44 17.29 -6.72
C THR A 117 -6.70 15.88 -7.26
N LEU A 118 -7.96 15.59 -7.59
CA LEU A 118 -8.31 14.35 -8.28
C LEU A 118 -7.60 14.24 -9.64
N THR A 119 -7.48 15.34 -10.36
CA THR A 119 -6.78 15.39 -11.66
C THR A 119 -5.31 15.01 -11.52
N ASP A 120 -4.64 15.48 -10.47
CA ASP A 120 -3.24 15.12 -10.20
C ASP A 120 -3.07 13.61 -10.00
N HIS A 121 -4.03 12.96 -9.30
CA HIS A 121 -4.01 11.51 -9.11
C HIS A 121 -4.24 10.74 -10.42
N VAL A 122 -5.16 11.19 -11.28
CA VAL A 122 -5.40 10.59 -12.61
C VAL A 122 -4.15 10.69 -13.49
N VAL A 123 -3.53 11.89 -13.54
CA VAL A 123 -2.28 12.11 -14.29
C VAL A 123 -1.16 11.22 -13.73
N ALA A 124 -1.04 11.11 -12.41
CA ALA A 124 -0.05 10.24 -11.77
C ALA A 124 -0.23 8.76 -12.14
N VAL A 125 -1.48 8.28 -12.24
CA VAL A 125 -1.77 6.91 -12.70
C VAL A 125 -1.35 6.73 -14.16
N SER A 126 -1.67 7.68 -15.04
CA SER A 126 -1.24 7.64 -16.45
C SER A 126 0.30 7.59 -16.56
N GLU A 127 1.00 8.42 -15.78
CA GLU A 127 2.47 8.43 -15.74
C GLU A 127 3.03 7.10 -15.22
N ALA A 128 2.41 6.51 -14.19
CA ALA A 128 2.83 5.21 -13.66
C ALA A 128 2.68 4.10 -14.72
N VAL A 129 1.58 4.12 -15.50
CA VAL A 129 1.37 3.18 -16.61
C VAL A 129 2.48 3.31 -17.65
N ASP A 130 2.81 4.55 -18.06
CA ASP A 130 3.88 4.81 -19.03
C ASP A 130 5.24 4.29 -18.54
N LEU A 131 5.53 4.47 -17.25
CA LEU A 131 6.77 3.97 -16.63
C LEU A 131 6.84 2.43 -16.66
N VAL A 132 5.73 1.75 -16.34
CA VAL A 132 5.69 0.29 -16.37
C VAL A 132 5.77 -0.25 -17.80
N VAL A 133 5.09 0.39 -18.75
CA VAL A 133 5.20 0.04 -20.18
C VAL A 133 6.62 0.22 -20.67
N ALA A 134 7.28 1.33 -20.32
CA ALA A 134 8.67 1.57 -20.69
C ALA A 134 9.64 0.55 -20.06
N ALA A 135 9.40 0.14 -18.82
CA ALA A 135 10.23 -0.83 -18.12
C ALA A 135 10.05 -2.26 -18.61
N THR A 136 8.83 -2.64 -19.00
CA THR A 136 8.48 -4.04 -19.34
C THR A 136 8.34 -4.31 -20.83
N GLY A 137 8.12 -3.27 -21.63
CA GLY A 137 7.79 -3.40 -23.06
C GLY A 137 6.43 -4.04 -23.33
N ARG A 138 5.53 -4.10 -22.31
CA ARG A 138 4.26 -4.85 -22.37
C ARG A 138 3.08 -3.96 -22.01
N SER A 139 1.90 -4.36 -22.46
CA SER A 139 0.64 -3.77 -22.02
C SER A 139 0.41 -4.05 -20.53
N VAL A 140 -0.21 -3.11 -19.84
CA VAL A 140 -0.43 -3.12 -18.39
C VAL A 140 -1.91 -3.34 -18.09
N HIS A 141 -2.20 -4.16 -17.08
CA HIS A 141 -3.51 -4.20 -16.45
C HIS A 141 -3.56 -3.23 -15.27
N LEU A 142 -4.70 -2.57 -15.09
CA LEU A 142 -4.96 -1.71 -13.95
C LEU A 142 -5.95 -2.38 -13.00
N ALA A 143 -5.66 -2.33 -11.71
CA ALA A 143 -6.60 -2.76 -10.68
C ALA A 143 -6.64 -1.69 -9.58
N GLY A 144 -7.79 -1.09 -9.37
CA GLY A 144 -7.98 -0.01 -8.41
C GLY A 144 -8.97 -0.40 -7.31
N TYR A 145 -8.63 -0.05 -6.07
CA TYR A 145 -9.53 -0.19 -4.94
C TYR A 145 -10.28 1.13 -4.70
N SER A 146 -11.62 1.09 -4.63
CA SER A 146 -12.46 2.26 -4.33
C SER A 146 -12.17 3.45 -5.27
N GLN A 147 -11.70 4.59 -4.78
CA GLN A 147 -11.30 5.76 -5.59
C GLN A 147 -10.18 5.41 -6.58
N GLY A 148 -9.27 4.49 -6.23
CA GLY A 148 -8.25 4.00 -7.15
C GLY A 148 -8.86 3.40 -8.42
N GLY A 149 -10.00 2.73 -8.33
CA GLY A 149 -10.75 2.25 -9.49
C GLY A 149 -11.29 3.39 -10.37
N MET A 150 -11.70 4.50 -9.76
CA MET A 150 -12.10 5.70 -10.52
C MET A 150 -10.92 6.33 -11.26
N PHE A 151 -9.74 6.36 -10.64
CA PHE A 151 -8.52 6.84 -11.29
C PHE A 151 -8.13 5.95 -12.46
N CYS A 152 -8.18 4.62 -12.30
CA CYS A 152 -7.91 3.67 -13.38
C CYS A 152 -8.84 3.86 -14.59
N TYR A 153 -10.10 4.21 -14.34
CA TYR A 153 -11.08 4.40 -15.41
C TYR A 153 -10.88 5.72 -16.18
N GLN A 154 -10.25 6.72 -15.56
CA GLN A 154 -10.06 8.05 -16.14
C GLN A 154 -8.65 8.24 -16.73
N ALA A 155 -7.68 7.42 -16.33
CA ALA A 155 -6.32 7.44 -16.84
C ALA A 155 -6.23 6.71 -18.19
#